data_35b1140d026cd2e9ea579f8ff87e48c1
#
_entry.id   35b1140d026cd2e9ea579f8ff87e48c1
#
_cell.length_a   1.000
_cell.length_b   1.000
_cell.length_c   1.000
_cell.angle_alpha   90.00
_cell.angle_beta   90.00
_cell.angle_gamma   90.00
#
_symmetry.space_group_name_H-M   'P 1'
#
loop_
_entity.id
_entity.type
_entity.pdbx_description
1 polymer ?
#
loop_
_entity_poly.entity_id
_entity_poly.type
_entity_poly.pdbx_seq_one_letter_code
_entity_poly.pdbx_strand_id
1 'polypeptide(L)'
;LDDPVQQNAFRPGIPAFDAFPIETWSRLTSRRWRTVPTEQLEYGDPAGYPPLREQVAEYLRTARGTRCEAEQVIILSGTQQAFSLVARVLLDPGDTVCMEDPGFPQMRGAFAAAGANICPVSVDDNGFVPPFEDVIPRMVGITPSHQYPLGITMSSSRRRDVLDWSSENDIWILEDDYDSEYRYSGPPVGALQGMDD
;
A
#
# COMPACT_ATOMS: atom_id res chain seq x y z
N LEU A 1 4.10 31.97 6.71
CA LEU A 1 4.40 30.54 6.98
C LEU A 1 4.01 30.14 8.41
N ASP A 2 2.90 30.67 8.92
CA ASP A 2 2.36 30.38 10.25
C ASP A 2 0.85 30.16 10.13
N ASP A 3 0.48 29.07 9.45
CA ASP A 3 -0.84 28.51 9.65
C ASP A 3 -0.64 27.36 10.65
N PRO A 4 -0.99 27.54 11.95
CA PRO A 4 -1.00 26.43 12.87
C PRO A 4 -1.98 25.43 12.28
N VAL A 5 -1.49 24.27 11.86
CA VAL A 5 -2.30 23.15 11.39
C VAL A 5 -3.43 22.99 12.41
N GLN A 6 -4.60 23.52 12.12
CA GLN A 6 -5.78 23.31 12.94
C GLN A 6 -5.98 21.80 12.98
N GLN A 7 -5.67 21.21 14.12
CA GLN A 7 -5.95 19.80 14.40
C GLN A 7 -7.47 19.66 14.50
N ASN A 8 -8.12 19.59 13.36
CA ASN A 8 -9.55 19.29 13.32
C ASN A 8 -9.74 17.85 13.80
N ALA A 9 -10.62 17.67 14.77
CA ALA A 9 -11.03 16.34 15.19
C ALA A 9 -11.45 15.49 13.96
N PHE A 10 -11.13 14.19 13.98
CA PHE A 10 -11.43 13.25 12.90
C PHE A 10 -10.69 13.47 11.57
N ARG A 11 -9.58 14.20 11.55
CA ARG A 11 -8.74 14.27 10.36
C ARG A 11 -8.03 12.92 10.16
N PRO A 12 -8.29 12.20 9.03
CA PRO A 12 -7.65 10.92 8.77
C PRO A 12 -6.14 11.08 8.54
N GLY A 13 -5.35 10.04 8.87
CA GLY A 13 -3.92 10.00 8.62
C GLY A 13 -3.06 10.80 9.60
N ILE A 14 -3.61 11.23 10.75
CA ILE A 14 -2.83 11.87 11.82
C ILE A 14 -2.71 10.92 13.00
N PRO A 15 -1.50 10.36 13.26
CA PRO A 15 -1.27 9.50 14.41
C PRO A 15 -1.21 10.30 15.72
N ALA A 16 -1.26 9.58 16.85
CA ALA A 16 -1.05 10.14 18.18
C ALA A 16 0.45 10.45 18.40
N PHE A 17 0.91 11.63 18.01
CA PHE A 17 2.32 12.02 18.09
C PHE A 17 2.85 12.04 19.52
N ASP A 18 2.01 12.32 20.49
CA ASP A 18 2.32 12.31 21.93
C ASP A 18 2.57 10.89 22.48
N ALA A 19 2.02 9.87 21.81
CA ALA A 19 2.25 8.46 22.15
C ALA A 19 3.50 7.86 21.49
N PHE A 20 4.18 8.60 20.61
CA PHE A 20 5.37 8.08 19.92
C PHE A 20 6.52 7.84 20.90
N PRO A 21 7.12 6.64 20.95
CA PRO A 21 8.14 6.26 21.93
C PRO A 21 9.52 6.85 21.59
N ILE A 22 9.64 8.17 21.67
CA ILE A 22 10.80 8.94 21.20
C ILE A 22 12.12 8.52 21.88
N GLU A 23 12.08 8.20 23.17
CA GLU A 23 13.27 7.78 23.93
C GLU A 23 13.79 6.41 23.43
N THR A 24 12.88 5.48 23.19
CA THR A 24 13.22 4.16 22.66
C THR A 24 13.81 4.28 21.26
N TRP A 25 13.19 5.08 20.41
CA TRP A 25 13.68 5.35 19.06
C TRP A 25 15.08 5.97 19.09
N SER A 26 15.29 7.03 19.88
CA SER A 26 16.59 7.69 20.04
C SER A 26 17.69 6.73 20.51
N ARG A 27 17.39 5.88 21.50
CA ARG A 27 18.32 4.87 22.02
C ARG A 27 18.71 3.86 20.93
N LEU A 28 17.73 3.33 20.18
CA LEU A 28 17.98 2.37 19.12
C LEU A 28 18.80 2.97 17.98
N THR A 29 18.45 4.19 17.55
CA THR A 29 19.20 4.93 16.51
C THR A 29 20.64 5.19 16.94
N SER A 30 20.85 5.69 18.17
CA SER A 30 22.18 5.94 18.70
C SER A 30 23.01 4.66 18.81
N ARG A 31 22.40 3.55 19.23
CA ARG A 31 23.07 2.25 19.27
C ARG A 31 23.49 1.82 17.85
N ARG A 32 22.60 1.96 16.87
CA ARG A 32 22.89 1.57 15.48
C ARG A 32 24.06 2.35 14.91
N TRP A 33 24.07 3.68 15.07
CA TRP A 33 25.17 4.53 14.57
C TRP A 33 26.54 4.19 15.16
N ARG A 34 26.59 3.71 16.40
CA ARG A 34 27.87 3.29 17.03
C ARG A 34 28.43 1.97 16.49
N THR A 35 27.60 1.18 15.83
CA THR A 35 27.95 -0.17 15.36
C THR A 35 27.81 -0.34 13.85
N VAL A 36 27.52 0.73 13.12
CA VAL A 36 27.41 0.67 11.67
C VAL A 36 28.78 0.39 11.04
N PRO A 37 28.93 -0.66 10.25
CA PRO A 37 30.14 -0.91 9.48
C PRO A 37 30.34 0.17 8.41
N THR A 38 31.60 0.49 8.10
CA THR A 38 31.95 1.55 7.13
C THR A 38 31.35 1.24 5.74
N GLU A 39 31.28 -0.02 5.36
CA GLU A 39 30.75 -0.49 4.08
C GLU A 39 29.26 -0.14 3.91
N GLN A 40 28.52 0.06 5.01
CA GLN A 40 27.11 0.49 4.98
C GLN A 40 26.94 2.00 4.79
N LEU A 41 28.03 2.77 4.74
CA LEU A 41 28.01 4.19 4.42
C LEU A 41 28.18 4.44 2.91
N GLU A 42 28.45 3.40 2.14
CA GLU A 42 28.54 3.43 0.68
C GLU A 42 27.16 3.25 0.03
N TYR A 43 27.12 3.34 -1.30
CA TYR A 43 25.92 2.98 -2.07
C TYR A 43 25.63 1.48 -1.89
N GLY A 44 24.43 1.18 -1.37
CA GLY A 44 23.96 -0.17 -1.16
C GLY A 44 23.13 -0.72 -2.32
N ASP A 45 22.42 -1.82 -2.06
CA ASP A 45 21.46 -2.40 -3.00
C ASP A 45 20.34 -1.36 -3.30
N PRO A 46 20.06 -1.06 -4.59
CA PRO A 46 18.98 -0.15 -4.97
C PRO A 46 17.60 -0.55 -4.43
N ALA A 47 17.34 -1.84 -4.20
CA ALA A 47 16.11 -2.33 -3.60
C ALA A 47 16.05 -2.11 -2.07
N GLY A 48 17.15 -1.68 -1.45
CA GLY A 48 17.24 -1.41 -0.01
C GLY A 48 18.11 -2.41 0.75
N TYR A 49 18.34 -2.12 2.02
CA TYR A 49 19.22 -2.91 2.89
C TYR A 49 18.76 -4.36 3.03
N PRO A 50 19.55 -5.37 2.55
CA PRO A 50 19.11 -6.75 2.47
C PRO A 50 18.56 -7.34 3.78
N PRO A 51 19.21 -7.15 4.97
CA PRO A 51 18.64 -7.67 6.20
C PRO A 51 17.29 -7.06 6.59
N LEU A 52 16.99 -5.82 6.17
CA LEU A 52 15.66 -5.23 6.36
C LEU A 52 14.63 -5.88 5.44
N ARG A 53 15.00 -6.12 4.18
CA ARG A 53 14.13 -6.81 3.20
C ARG A 53 13.76 -8.21 3.67
N GLU A 54 14.71 -8.96 4.21
CA GLU A 54 14.49 -10.29 4.81
C GLU A 54 13.48 -10.23 5.96
N GLN A 55 13.65 -9.27 6.89
CA GLN A 55 12.74 -9.11 8.02
C GLN A 55 11.34 -8.64 7.58
N VAL A 56 11.24 -7.79 6.56
CA VAL A 56 9.96 -7.37 6.00
C VAL A 56 9.26 -8.55 5.32
N ALA A 57 9.96 -9.34 4.51
CA ALA A 57 9.39 -10.52 3.88
C ALA A 57 8.89 -11.53 4.92
N GLU A 58 9.65 -11.78 5.98
CA GLU A 58 9.24 -12.67 7.08
C GLU A 58 7.98 -12.13 7.80
N TYR A 59 7.95 -10.84 8.08
CA TYR A 59 6.78 -10.19 8.66
C TYR A 59 5.54 -10.31 7.77
N LEU A 60 5.66 -10.03 6.48
CA LEU A 60 4.55 -10.13 5.52
C LEU A 60 4.01 -11.56 5.41
N ARG A 61 4.88 -12.56 5.36
CA ARG A 61 4.47 -13.98 5.35
C ARG A 61 3.71 -14.36 6.61
N THR A 62 4.20 -13.96 7.78
CA THR A 62 3.61 -14.37 9.07
C THR A 62 2.40 -13.56 9.48
N ALA A 63 2.42 -12.26 9.28
CA ALA A 63 1.36 -11.34 9.73
C ALA A 63 0.27 -11.10 8.67
N ARG A 64 0.62 -11.16 7.38
CA ARG A 64 -0.27 -10.81 6.27
C ARG A 64 -0.59 -11.98 5.34
N GLY A 65 0.04 -13.13 5.54
CA GLY A 65 -0.15 -14.31 4.69
C GLY A 65 0.38 -14.13 3.25
N THR A 66 1.18 -13.10 3.01
CA THR A 66 1.72 -12.77 1.70
C THR A 66 2.73 -13.83 1.27
N ARG A 67 2.69 -14.27 0.01
CA ARG A 67 3.68 -15.17 -0.58
C ARG A 67 4.78 -14.34 -1.23
N CYS A 68 5.82 -14.00 -0.48
CA CYS A 68 6.93 -13.19 -1.01
C CYS A 68 8.28 -13.64 -0.46
N GLU A 69 9.31 -13.40 -1.24
CA GLU A 69 10.71 -13.55 -0.89
C GLU A 69 11.38 -12.17 -0.73
N ALA A 70 12.52 -12.12 -0.06
CA ALA A 70 13.23 -10.86 0.20
C ALA A 70 13.59 -10.10 -1.08
N GLU A 71 13.83 -10.81 -2.18
CA GLU A 71 14.15 -10.27 -3.50
C GLU A 71 12.99 -9.47 -4.12
N GLN A 72 11.76 -9.76 -3.70
CA GLN A 72 10.53 -9.06 -4.14
C GLN A 72 10.21 -7.82 -3.28
N VAL A 73 10.97 -7.60 -2.20
CA VAL A 73 10.79 -6.45 -1.31
C VAL A 73 11.67 -5.29 -1.76
N ILE A 74 11.07 -4.12 -1.95
CA ILE A 74 11.78 -2.87 -2.25
C ILE A 74 11.50 -1.87 -1.14
N ILE A 75 12.55 -1.35 -0.52
CA ILE A 75 12.45 -0.34 0.55
C ILE A 75 12.42 1.06 -0.08
N LEU A 76 11.38 1.80 0.22
CA LEU A 76 11.14 3.14 -0.33
C LEU A 76 10.97 4.17 0.80
N SER A 77 11.01 5.44 0.46
CA SER A 77 10.84 6.54 1.44
C SER A 77 9.40 6.72 1.91
N GLY A 78 8.44 6.11 1.21
CA GLY A 78 7.01 6.16 1.54
C GLY A 78 6.14 5.76 0.36
N THR A 79 4.82 5.63 0.62
CA THR A 79 3.83 5.14 -0.35
C THR A 79 3.71 6.02 -1.60
N GLN A 80 3.90 7.33 -1.48
CA GLN A 80 3.90 8.22 -2.65
C GLN A 80 5.01 7.87 -3.65
N GLN A 81 6.19 7.49 -3.17
CA GLN A 81 7.27 6.99 -4.03
C GLN A 81 6.90 5.65 -4.64
N ALA A 82 6.25 4.77 -3.88
CA ALA A 82 5.78 3.48 -4.36
C ALA A 82 4.78 3.64 -5.53
N PHE A 83 3.75 4.46 -5.36
CA PHE A 83 2.77 4.73 -6.42
C PHE A 83 3.42 5.28 -7.68
N SER A 84 4.33 6.26 -7.51
CA SER A 84 5.04 6.85 -8.65
C SER A 84 5.94 5.85 -9.36
N LEU A 85 6.61 4.97 -8.62
CA LEU A 85 7.48 3.94 -9.20
C LEU A 85 6.66 2.90 -9.96
N VAL A 86 5.61 2.37 -9.34
CA VAL A 86 4.69 1.40 -9.95
C VAL A 86 4.07 1.97 -11.23
N ALA A 87 3.56 3.20 -11.17
CA ALA A 87 2.99 3.86 -12.34
C ALA A 87 3.99 3.96 -13.52
N ARG A 88 5.25 4.33 -13.22
CA ARG A 88 6.29 4.48 -14.26
C ARG A 88 6.80 3.17 -14.85
N VAL A 89 6.66 2.06 -14.12
CA VAL A 89 7.15 0.74 -14.56
C VAL A 89 6.04 -0.05 -15.29
N LEU A 90 4.79 0.07 -14.85
CA LEU A 90 3.70 -0.80 -15.29
C LEU A 90 2.68 -0.11 -16.21
N LEU A 91 2.71 1.23 -16.31
CA LEU A 91 1.73 1.99 -17.10
C LEU A 91 2.40 2.76 -18.23
N ASP A 92 1.74 2.77 -19.39
CA ASP A 92 2.00 3.69 -20.48
C ASP A 92 1.00 4.86 -20.44
N PRO A 93 1.37 6.06 -20.96
CA PRO A 93 0.42 7.16 -21.09
C PRO A 93 -0.81 6.75 -21.90
N GLY A 94 -1.99 6.97 -21.34
CA GLY A 94 -3.26 6.58 -21.94
C GLY A 94 -3.83 5.25 -21.41
N ASP A 95 -3.06 4.47 -20.67
CA ASP A 95 -3.59 3.27 -19.99
C ASP A 95 -4.71 3.64 -19.01
N THR A 96 -5.69 2.76 -18.90
CA THR A 96 -6.79 2.93 -17.94
C THR A 96 -6.42 2.31 -16.61
N VAL A 97 -6.63 3.07 -15.52
CA VAL A 97 -6.50 2.59 -14.14
C VAL A 97 -7.82 2.76 -13.42
N CYS A 98 -8.42 1.66 -13.00
CA CYS A 98 -9.60 1.69 -12.13
C CYS A 98 -9.20 1.95 -10.69
N MET A 99 -9.93 2.84 -10.02
CA MET A 99 -9.68 3.20 -8.62
C MET A 99 -10.98 3.36 -7.85
N GLU A 100 -10.93 3.06 -6.57
CA GLU A 100 -12.04 3.33 -5.65
C GLU A 100 -12.49 4.80 -5.70
N ASP A 101 -13.83 5.01 -5.68
CA ASP A 101 -14.43 6.33 -5.57
C ASP A 101 -15.59 6.32 -4.54
N PRO A 102 -15.39 6.94 -3.36
CA PRO A 102 -14.22 7.69 -2.93
C PRO A 102 -12.99 6.79 -2.69
N GLY A 103 -11.77 7.32 -2.92
CA GLY A 103 -10.51 6.60 -2.79
C GLY A 103 -9.34 7.52 -2.43
N PHE A 104 -8.13 6.97 -2.34
CA PHE A 104 -6.96 7.68 -1.87
C PHE A 104 -6.43 8.70 -2.90
N PRO A 105 -6.48 10.03 -2.59
CA PRO A 105 -6.17 11.07 -3.57
C PRO A 105 -4.72 11.06 -4.06
N GLN A 106 -3.76 10.68 -3.21
CA GLN A 106 -2.35 10.65 -3.56
C GLN A 106 -2.02 9.54 -4.56
N MET A 107 -2.66 8.38 -4.44
CA MET A 107 -2.56 7.29 -5.42
C MET A 107 -3.11 7.75 -6.77
N ARG A 108 -4.31 8.36 -6.78
CA ARG A 108 -4.91 8.95 -7.98
C ARG A 108 -3.99 9.97 -8.65
N GLY A 109 -3.40 10.87 -7.84
CA GLY A 109 -2.47 11.88 -8.34
C GLY A 109 -1.22 11.30 -8.99
N ALA A 110 -0.66 10.23 -8.43
CA ALA A 110 0.51 9.56 -8.99
C ALA A 110 0.23 8.93 -10.37
N PHE A 111 -0.91 8.25 -10.52
CA PHE A 111 -1.30 7.64 -11.80
C PHE A 111 -1.67 8.68 -12.84
N ALA A 112 -2.41 9.72 -12.46
CA ALA A 112 -2.71 10.82 -13.37
C ALA A 112 -1.44 11.55 -13.85
N ALA A 113 -0.45 11.74 -12.97
CA ALA A 113 0.84 12.33 -13.32
C ALA A 113 1.67 11.46 -14.28
N ALA A 114 1.46 10.15 -14.29
CA ALA A 114 2.04 9.22 -15.26
C ALA A 114 1.30 9.21 -16.61
N GLY A 115 0.19 9.97 -16.73
CA GLY A 115 -0.60 10.05 -17.96
C GLY A 115 -1.70 8.99 -18.07
N ALA A 116 -2.01 8.27 -17.00
CA ALA A 116 -3.08 7.27 -16.99
C ALA A 116 -4.48 7.92 -17.02
N ASN A 117 -5.42 7.25 -17.67
CA ASN A 117 -6.84 7.57 -17.61
C ASN A 117 -7.46 6.94 -16.36
N ILE A 118 -7.87 7.79 -15.41
CA ILE A 118 -8.47 7.30 -14.17
C ILE A 118 -9.94 6.98 -14.39
N CYS A 119 -10.30 5.71 -14.14
CA CYS A 119 -11.68 5.23 -14.14
C CYS A 119 -12.16 5.10 -12.68
N PRO A 120 -13.03 5.98 -12.19
CA PRO A 120 -13.57 5.87 -10.85
C PRO A 120 -14.55 4.70 -10.76
N VAL A 121 -14.43 3.91 -9.71
CA VAL A 121 -15.24 2.71 -9.46
C VAL A 121 -15.88 2.78 -8.09
N SER A 122 -17.17 2.52 -8.01
CA SER A 122 -17.93 2.59 -6.75
C SER A 122 -17.48 1.55 -5.74
N VAL A 123 -17.68 1.89 -4.47
CA VAL A 123 -17.46 1.01 -3.31
C VAL A 123 -18.80 0.75 -2.65
N ASP A 124 -19.13 -0.51 -2.39
CA ASP A 124 -20.29 -0.95 -1.62
C ASP A 124 -19.88 -1.51 -0.25
N ASP A 125 -20.82 -2.04 0.51
CA ASP A 125 -20.58 -2.64 1.84
C ASP A 125 -19.61 -3.84 1.80
N ASN A 126 -19.32 -4.40 0.62
CA ASN A 126 -18.35 -5.46 0.40
C ASN A 126 -17.00 -4.98 -0.16
N GLY A 127 -16.82 -3.68 -0.36
CA GLY A 127 -15.61 -3.06 -0.91
C GLY A 127 -15.74 -2.67 -2.38
N PHE A 128 -14.61 -2.57 -3.07
CA PHE A 128 -14.51 -2.24 -4.50
C PHE A 128 -15.41 -3.12 -5.37
N VAL A 129 -16.18 -2.49 -6.28
CA VAL A 129 -17.10 -3.18 -7.19
C VAL A 129 -16.45 -3.28 -8.59
N PRO A 130 -15.84 -4.42 -8.96
CA PRO A 130 -15.19 -4.55 -10.27
C PRO A 130 -16.15 -4.20 -11.42
N PRO A 131 -15.72 -3.42 -12.42
CA PRO A 131 -16.57 -3.08 -13.57
C PRO A 131 -16.73 -4.23 -14.59
N PHE A 132 -16.18 -5.41 -14.27
CA PHE A 132 -16.24 -6.65 -15.04
C PHE A 132 -16.16 -6.46 -16.57
N GLU A 133 -17.30 -6.48 -17.27
CA GLU A 133 -17.35 -6.43 -18.75
C GLU A 133 -17.28 -5.01 -19.33
N ASP A 134 -17.53 -3.97 -18.50
CA ASP A 134 -17.64 -2.60 -18.98
C ASP A 134 -16.27 -1.97 -19.30
N VAL A 135 -15.26 -2.27 -18.49
CA VAL A 135 -13.90 -1.71 -18.62
C VAL A 135 -12.87 -2.77 -18.25
N ILE A 136 -11.91 -3.01 -19.13
CA ILE A 136 -10.71 -3.81 -18.84
C ILE A 136 -9.55 -2.83 -18.63
N PRO A 137 -9.17 -2.50 -17.37
CA PRO A 137 -8.08 -1.60 -17.11
C PRO A 137 -6.72 -2.31 -17.19
N ARG A 138 -5.64 -1.55 -17.33
CA ARG A 138 -4.28 -2.07 -17.17
C ARG A 138 -3.97 -2.37 -15.70
N MET A 139 -4.54 -1.58 -14.79
CA MET A 139 -4.31 -1.72 -13.35
C MET A 139 -5.55 -1.32 -12.55
N VAL A 140 -5.68 -1.90 -11.36
CA VAL A 140 -6.63 -1.49 -10.34
C VAL A 140 -5.91 -1.11 -9.06
N GLY A 141 -6.26 0.06 -8.47
CA GLY A 141 -5.73 0.54 -7.19
C GLY A 141 -6.79 0.48 -6.09
N ILE A 142 -6.55 -0.31 -5.04
CA ILE A 142 -7.54 -0.62 -3.99
C ILE A 142 -6.94 -0.65 -2.59
N THR A 143 -7.80 -0.45 -1.58
CA THR A 143 -7.47 -0.49 -0.14
C THR A 143 -8.32 -1.55 0.58
N PRO A 144 -8.10 -2.87 0.33
CA PRO A 144 -9.08 -3.91 0.65
C PRO A 144 -9.17 -4.27 2.15
N SER A 145 -8.13 -3.99 2.94
CA SER A 145 -8.12 -4.29 4.37
C SER A 145 -8.86 -3.23 5.18
N HIS A 146 -8.79 -1.97 4.72
CA HIS A 146 -9.43 -0.81 5.35
C HIS A 146 -9.63 0.27 4.29
N GLN A 147 -10.77 0.22 3.60
CA GLN A 147 -11.06 1.10 2.48
C GLN A 147 -10.94 2.58 2.86
N TYR A 148 -10.16 3.33 2.10
CA TYR A 148 -9.99 4.75 2.32
C TYR A 148 -11.03 5.56 1.51
N PRO A 149 -11.83 6.45 2.13
CA PRO A 149 -11.85 6.82 3.55
C PRO A 149 -12.98 6.16 4.36
N LEU A 150 -13.71 5.19 3.80
CA LEU A 150 -14.97 4.69 4.36
C LEU A 150 -14.76 3.65 5.49
N GLY A 151 -13.57 3.07 5.61
CA GLY A 151 -13.26 2.08 6.63
C GLY A 151 -13.87 0.69 6.39
N ILE A 152 -14.39 0.44 5.20
CA ILE A 152 -14.97 -0.84 4.81
C ILE A 152 -13.86 -1.88 4.64
N THR A 153 -14.06 -3.08 5.18
CA THR A 153 -13.19 -4.22 4.90
C THR A 153 -13.78 -5.03 3.75
N MET A 154 -13.02 -5.22 2.68
CA MET A 154 -13.45 -6.02 1.53
C MET A 154 -13.75 -7.45 1.95
N SER A 155 -14.95 -7.94 1.60
CA SER A 155 -15.40 -9.30 1.94
C SER A 155 -14.57 -10.37 1.24
N SER A 156 -14.48 -11.57 1.83
CA SER A 156 -13.72 -12.68 1.24
C SER A 156 -14.25 -13.14 -0.11
N SER A 157 -15.56 -13.00 -0.36
CA SER A 157 -16.14 -13.26 -1.69
C SER A 157 -15.67 -12.23 -2.69
N ARG A 158 -15.76 -10.92 -2.36
CA ARG A 158 -15.33 -9.84 -3.24
C ARG A 158 -13.83 -9.90 -3.56
N ARG A 159 -13.00 -10.33 -2.62
CA ARG A 159 -11.56 -10.54 -2.85
C ARG A 159 -11.32 -11.60 -3.92
N ARG A 160 -12.05 -12.73 -3.87
CA ARG A 160 -11.99 -13.74 -4.92
C ARG A 160 -12.47 -13.20 -6.28
N ASP A 161 -13.63 -12.53 -6.30
CA ASP A 161 -14.16 -11.94 -7.52
C ASP A 161 -13.17 -10.99 -8.20
N VAL A 162 -12.46 -10.17 -7.39
CA VAL A 162 -11.41 -9.25 -7.89
C VAL A 162 -10.20 -10.01 -8.42
N LEU A 163 -9.72 -11.03 -7.71
CA LEU A 163 -8.60 -11.87 -8.14
C LEU A 163 -8.92 -12.64 -9.43
N ASP A 164 -10.07 -13.30 -9.48
CA ASP A 164 -10.53 -14.05 -10.65
C ASP A 164 -10.63 -13.12 -11.87
N TRP A 165 -11.33 -11.97 -11.71
CA TRP A 165 -11.45 -10.97 -12.77
C TRP A 165 -10.11 -10.42 -13.24
N SER A 166 -9.18 -10.15 -12.34
CA SER A 166 -7.86 -9.62 -12.70
C SER A 166 -7.01 -10.66 -13.41
N SER A 167 -7.06 -11.92 -12.98
CA SER A 167 -6.33 -13.03 -13.58
C SER A 167 -6.85 -13.34 -15.00
N GLU A 168 -8.17 -13.37 -15.19
CA GLU A 168 -8.81 -13.61 -16.50
C GLU A 168 -8.49 -12.53 -17.53
N ASN A 169 -8.18 -11.31 -17.09
CA ASN A 169 -8.00 -10.14 -17.96
C ASN A 169 -6.58 -9.54 -17.94
N ASP A 170 -5.61 -10.19 -17.31
CA ASP A 170 -4.21 -9.73 -17.18
C ASP A 170 -4.10 -8.32 -16.56
N ILE A 171 -4.85 -8.08 -15.49
CA ILE A 171 -4.93 -6.79 -14.79
C ILE A 171 -3.99 -6.78 -13.58
N TRP A 172 -3.14 -5.76 -13.46
CA TRP A 172 -2.35 -5.56 -12.25
C TRP A 172 -3.21 -5.07 -11.09
N ILE A 173 -3.04 -5.66 -9.90
CA ILE A 173 -3.63 -5.17 -8.66
C ILE A 173 -2.56 -4.45 -7.85
N LEU A 174 -2.78 -3.16 -7.57
CA LEU A 174 -2.04 -2.43 -6.55
C LEU A 174 -2.87 -2.41 -5.26
N GLU A 175 -2.47 -3.22 -4.30
CA GLU A 175 -3.04 -3.26 -2.96
C GLU A 175 -2.29 -2.29 -2.05
N ASP A 176 -2.97 -1.25 -1.55
CA ASP A 176 -2.44 -0.39 -0.49
C ASP A 176 -2.98 -0.89 0.86
N ASP A 177 -2.11 -1.56 1.61
CA ASP A 177 -2.43 -2.24 2.86
C ASP A 177 -2.00 -1.42 4.08
N TYR A 178 -2.47 -0.18 4.15
CA TYR A 178 -2.24 0.71 5.28
C TYR A 178 -3.10 0.30 6.50
N ASP A 179 -2.63 0.60 7.71
CA ASP A 179 -3.35 0.43 8.99
C ASP A 179 -3.90 -0.97 9.28
N SER A 180 -3.44 -2.00 8.58
CA SER A 180 -3.93 -3.37 8.74
C SER A 180 -3.65 -3.97 10.13
N GLU A 181 -2.66 -3.45 10.85
CA GLU A 181 -2.34 -3.80 12.23
C GLU A 181 -3.35 -3.23 13.23
N TYR A 182 -4.06 -2.14 12.89
CA TYR A 182 -5.05 -1.47 13.74
C TYR A 182 -6.44 -2.04 13.56
N ARG A 183 -6.59 -3.34 13.80
CA ARG A 183 -7.88 -4.01 13.70
C ARG A 183 -8.53 -4.15 15.07
N TYR A 184 -9.66 -3.46 15.26
CA TYR A 184 -10.39 -3.41 16.54
C TYR A 184 -11.47 -4.48 16.68
N SER A 185 -11.83 -5.16 15.58
CA SER A 185 -12.85 -6.21 15.58
C SER A 185 -12.56 -7.29 14.52
N GLY A 186 -12.91 -8.53 14.83
CA GLY A 186 -12.71 -9.68 13.96
C GLY A 186 -11.26 -10.18 13.89
N PRO A 187 -11.02 -11.31 13.20
CA PRO A 187 -9.69 -11.86 13.00
C PRO A 187 -8.84 -10.98 12.07
N PRO A 188 -7.50 -11.09 12.11
CA PRO A 188 -6.63 -10.48 11.11
C PRO A 188 -7.06 -10.87 9.69
N VAL A 189 -7.00 -9.92 8.77
CA VAL A 189 -7.30 -10.15 7.36
C VAL A 189 -5.98 -10.22 6.59
N GLY A 190 -5.77 -11.28 5.84
CA GLY A 190 -4.58 -11.43 4.99
C GLY A 190 -4.59 -10.43 3.83
N ALA A 191 -3.44 -10.22 3.19
CA ALA A 191 -3.36 -9.49 1.95
C ALA A 191 -4.01 -10.29 0.79
N LEU A 192 -4.47 -9.59 -0.24
CA LEU A 192 -4.98 -10.21 -1.48
C LEU A 192 -3.93 -11.11 -2.13
N GLN A 193 -2.69 -10.63 -2.18
CA GLN A 193 -1.56 -11.37 -2.77
C GLN A 193 -1.36 -12.76 -2.15
N GLY A 194 -1.68 -12.96 -0.85
CA GLY A 194 -1.61 -14.26 -0.21
C GLY A 194 -2.71 -15.24 -0.67
N MET A 195 -3.78 -14.75 -1.30
CA MET A 195 -4.90 -15.53 -1.85
C MET A 195 -4.74 -15.81 -3.35
N ASP A 196 -3.82 -15.11 -4.01
CA ASP A 196 -3.48 -15.26 -5.42
C ASP A 196 -2.65 -16.53 -5.62
N ASP A 197 -2.94 -17.34 -6.67
CA ASP A 197 -2.31 -18.66 -6.90
C ASP A 197 -1.04 -18.59 -7.77
#